data_7c5082a213f44faca2ed7807d998545b
#
_entry.id   7c5082a213f44faca2ed7807d998545b
#
_cell.length_a   1.000
_cell.length_b   1.000
_cell.length_c   1.000
_cell.angle_alpha   90.00
_cell.angle_beta   90.00
_cell.angle_gamma   90.00
#
_symmetry.space_group_name_H-M   'P 1'
#
loop_
_entity.id
_entity.type
_entity.pdbx_description
1 polymer ?
#
loop_
_entity_poly.entity_id
_entity_poly.type
_entity_poly.pdbx_seq_one_letter_code
_entity_poly.pdbx_strand_id
1 'polypeptide(L)'
;MTMNTSQRSKIILLLPILTVVALVGCQPKKDTAATTEKVDIPLIHANVVAVKIPKQKVCLEDGCTTYDLQTVETNQKWIDEYFVNRMKKAEPNAFSNIADQKVKVPADEPSQSESSTYVRFVGQNYNLATFAIQSYSYSAGAAHGMSHQEFVNFDLSNKKHITVSELLKPDMNTKLRDELYASNQNWLQDHSIKKEQLQVSDNYYYGVNGIVFVYPLYELASYAEGMSELTLPYYAAKQFVKAEYLPSLPKDPN
;
A
#
# COMPACT_ATOMS: atom_id res chain seq x y z
N MET A 1 -3.23 -31.85 -75.49
CA MET A 1 -3.53 -31.28 -76.82
C MET A 1 -2.86 -29.87 -76.80
N THR A 2 -1.89 -29.78 -77.73
CA THR A 2 -1.32 -28.63 -78.44
C THR A 2 -0.77 -27.44 -77.60
N MET A 3 0.56 -27.38 -77.34
CA MET A 3 1.60 -26.75 -78.18
C MET A 3 1.18 -25.44 -78.90
N ASN A 4 1.85 -24.30 -78.53
CA ASN A 4 2.55 -23.58 -79.62
C ASN A 4 3.61 -22.62 -79.06
N THR A 5 4.78 -22.73 -79.61
CA THR A 5 6.02 -21.96 -79.55
C THR A 5 5.90 -20.65 -80.33
N SER A 6 6.54 -19.60 -79.92
CA SER A 6 7.14 -18.64 -80.86
C SER A 6 8.31 -17.89 -80.25
N GLN A 7 9.43 -18.00 -80.92
CA GLN A 7 10.74 -17.38 -80.75
C GLN A 7 10.80 -15.91 -81.24
N ARG A 8 11.93 -15.33 -80.90
CA ARG A 8 12.66 -14.20 -81.53
C ARG A 8 12.51 -12.89 -80.73
N SER A 9 13.50 -12.08 -80.43
CA SER A 9 14.76 -11.82 -81.12
C SER A 9 15.72 -11.07 -80.11
N LYS A 10 16.99 -11.30 -80.29
CA LYS A 10 18.09 -10.66 -79.58
C LYS A 10 18.28 -9.22 -80.05
N ILE A 11 18.37 -8.26 -79.15
CA ILE A 11 19.04 -6.97 -79.42
C ILE A 11 20.05 -6.76 -78.26
N ILE A 12 21.31 -6.79 -78.62
CA ILE A 12 22.44 -6.45 -77.76
C ILE A 12 22.58 -4.93 -77.86
N LEU A 13 22.42 -4.23 -76.70
CA LEU A 13 22.79 -2.86 -76.58
C LEU A 13 23.85 -2.73 -75.51
N LEU A 14 25.06 -2.49 -75.91
CA LEU A 14 26.19 -2.11 -75.07
C LEU A 14 25.94 -0.69 -74.50
N LEU A 15 25.92 -0.54 -73.14
CA LEU A 15 26.05 0.75 -72.53
C LEU A 15 27.05 0.67 -71.39
N PRO A 16 27.79 1.76 -71.11
CA PRO A 16 29.03 1.72 -70.38
C PRO A 16 28.84 1.61 -68.86
N ILE A 17 29.74 0.90 -68.23
CA ILE A 17 29.86 0.73 -66.79
C ILE A 17 30.29 2.08 -66.16
N LEU A 18 29.34 2.74 -65.45
CA LEU A 18 29.66 3.87 -64.59
C LEU A 18 29.88 3.30 -63.17
N THR A 19 31.13 3.18 -62.78
CA THR A 19 31.53 2.79 -61.43
C THR A 19 31.19 3.92 -60.47
N VAL A 20 30.08 3.76 -59.74
CA VAL A 20 29.75 4.58 -58.56
C VAL A 20 30.48 4.00 -57.36
N VAL A 21 31.56 4.69 -56.93
CA VAL A 21 32.21 4.42 -55.64
C VAL A 21 31.27 4.85 -54.53
N ALA A 22 30.60 3.92 -53.92
CA ALA A 22 29.81 4.18 -52.67
C ALA A 22 30.80 4.35 -51.50
N LEU A 23 31.00 5.58 -51.11
CA LEU A 23 31.62 5.91 -49.83
C LEU A 23 30.67 5.46 -48.71
N VAL A 24 30.96 4.31 -48.09
CA VAL A 24 30.31 3.86 -46.88
C VAL A 24 30.84 4.74 -45.75
N GLY A 25 30.15 5.85 -45.52
CA GLY A 25 30.36 6.65 -44.31
C GLY A 25 29.84 5.88 -43.12
N CYS A 26 30.73 5.42 -42.24
CA CYS A 26 30.38 5.01 -40.90
C CYS A 26 29.76 6.20 -40.16
N GLN A 27 28.42 6.28 -40.12
CA GLN A 27 27.75 7.14 -39.14
C GLN A 27 27.91 6.47 -37.77
N PRO A 28 28.47 7.19 -36.77
CA PRO A 28 28.43 6.69 -35.40
C PRO A 28 26.95 6.56 -35.00
N LYS A 29 26.54 5.34 -34.58
CA LYS A 29 25.27 5.16 -33.89
C LYS A 29 25.23 6.17 -32.76
N LYS A 30 24.34 7.15 -32.86
CA LYS A 30 23.89 7.89 -31.69
C LYS A 30 23.27 6.88 -30.77
N ASP A 31 24.01 6.45 -29.78
CA ASP A 31 23.42 5.81 -28.59
C ASP A 31 22.40 6.81 -28.06
N THR A 32 21.13 6.55 -28.33
CA THR A 32 20.02 7.21 -27.66
C THR A 32 20.10 6.70 -26.23
N ALA A 33 20.90 7.37 -25.42
CA ALA A 33 20.80 7.21 -23.98
C ALA A 33 19.34 7.44 -23.64
N ALA A 34 18.65 6.37 -23.23
CA ALA A 34 17.33 6.49 -22.69
C ALA A 34 17.45 7.47 -21.52
N THR A 35 17.00 8.69 -21.74
CA THR A 35 16.84 9.67 -20.67
C THR A 35 15.82 9.07 -19.74
N THR A 36 16.28 8.41 -18.69
CA THR A 36 15.43 8.02 -17.57
C THR A 36 14.92 9.36 -17.03
N GLU A 37 13.70 9.72 -17.37
CA GLU A 37 13.02 10.85 -16.75
C GLU A 37 13.13 10.62 -15.25
N LYS A 38 13.83 11.53 -14.58
CA LYS A 38 13.98 11.50 -13.13
C LYS A 38 12.59 11.77 -12.58
N VAL A 39 11.89 10.72 -12.14
CA VAL A 39 10.57 10.86 -11.51
C VAL A 39 10.77 11.77 -10.31
N ASP A 40 10.19 12.95 -10.36
CA ASP A 40 10.22 13.89 -9.25
C ASP A 40 9.30 13.36 -8.15
N ILE A 41 9.89 12.87 -7.06
CA ILE A 41 9.16 12.32 -5.93
C ILE A 41 8.75 13.47 -5.03
N PRO A 42 7.43 13.74 -4.88
CA PRO A 42 6.98 14.83 -4.03
C PRO A 42 7.27 14.54 -2.55
N LEU A 43 7.75 15.53 -1.83
CA LEU A 43 7.73 15.49 -0.37
C LEU A 43 6.27 15.67 0.10
N ILE A 44 5.81 14.75 0.95
CA ILE A 44 4.46 14.80 1.49
C ILE A 44 4.35 15.89 2.54
N HIS A 45 3.41 16.80 2.33
CA HIS A 45 2.93 17.75 3.32
C HIS A 45 1.52 17.31 3.73
N ALA A 46 1.30 17.06 5.01
CA ALA A 46 0.04 16.55 5.53
C ALA A 46 -0.44 17.37 6.72
N ASN A 47 -1.69 17.79 6.67
CA ASN A 47 -2.39 18.46 7.77
C ASN A 47 -3.55 17.58 8.22
N VAL A 48 -3.76 17.49 9.54
CA VAL A 48 -4.92 16.77 10.09
C VAL A 48 -6.14 17.66 9.99
N VAL A 49 -7.24 17.12 9.46
CA VAL A 49 -8.51 17.81 9.30
C VAL A 49 -9.67 16.91 9.74
N ALA A 50 -10.72 17.54 10.28
CA ALA A 50 -11.97 16.83 10.57
C ALA A 50 -12.67 16.44 9.25
N VAL A 51 -13.20 15.22 9.21
CA VAL A 51 -13.98 14.75 8.06
C VAL A 51 -15.35 15.41 8.09
N LYS A 52 -15.78 15.96 6.95
CA LYS A 52 -17.12 16.53 6.81
C LYS A 52 -18.14 15.41 6.68
N ILE A 53 -18.92 15.21 7.73
CA ILE A 53 -20.06 14.28 7.78
C ILE A 53 -21.35 15.03 8.04
N PRO A 54 -22.50 14.54 7.55
CA PRO A 54 -23.80 15.21 7.75
C PRO A 54 -24.19 15.40 9.21
N LYS A 55 -23.89 14.39 10.06
CA LYS A 55 -24.17 14.40 11.49
C LYS A 55 -23.07 13.71 12.26
N GLN A 56 -22.68 14.25 13.41
CA GLN A 56 -21.74 13.59 14.33
C GLN A 56 -22.41 12.50 15.18
N LYS A 57 -23.73 12.51 15.28
CA LYS A 57 -24.51 11.50 16.00
C LYS A 57 -25.66 11.02 15.11
N VAL A 58 -25.76 9.71 14.96
CA VAL A 58 -26.84 9.03 14.21
C VAL A 58 -27.56 8.09 15.16
N CYS A 59 -28.89 8.20 15.24
CA CYS A 59 -29.72 7.34 16.07
C CYS A 59 -30.54 6.39 15.20
N LEU A 60 -30.47 5.09 15.49
CA LEU A 60 -31.28 4.02 14.93
C LEU A 60 -32.13 3.40 16.03
N GLU A 61 -32.94 2.40 15.70
CA GLU A 61 -33.83 1.75 16.67
C GLU A 61 -33.08 1.07 17.83
N ASP A 62 -31.86 0.60 17.59
CA ASP A 62 -30.97 -0.11 18.53
C ASP A 62 -30.06 0.83 19.34
N GLY A 63 -30.09 2.13 19.08
CA GLY A 63 -29.31 3.12 19.83
C GLY A 63 -28.73 4.23 18.97
N CYS A 64 -27.86 5.01 19.58
CA CYS A 64 -27.19 6.12 18.90
C CYS A 64 -25.68 5.89 18.86
N THR A 65 -25.06 6.20 17.73
CA THR A 65 -23.60 6.18 17.58
C THR A 65 -23.07 7.60 17.36
N THR A 66 -22.07 7.98 18.15
CA THR A 66 -21.33 9.24 17.98
C THR A 66 -20.07 8.98 17.19
N TYR A 67 -19.77 9.81 16.19
CA TYR A 67 -18.64 9.68 15.30
C TYR A 67 -17.65 10.83 15.50
N ASP A 68 -16.36 10.49 15.66
CA ASP A 68 -15.24 11.45 15.57
C ASP A 68 -14.26 10.97 14.50
N LEU A 69 -14.34 11.61 13.33
CA LEU A 69 -13.57 11.20 12.15
C LEU A 69 -12.59 12.30 11.74
N GLN A 70 -11.30 11.97 11.72
CA GLN A 70 -10.24 12.87 11.27
C GLN A 70 -9.41 12.19 10.19
N THR A 71 -9.13 12.94 9.13
CA THR A 71 -8.28 12.49 8.03
C THR A 71 -7.08 13.42 7.86
N VAL A 72 -6.30 13.17 6.83
CA VAL A 72 -5.24 14.07 6.37
C VAL A 72 -5.68 14.77 5.10
N GLU A 73 -5.29 16.05 4.97
CA GLU A 73 -5.27 16.78 3.73
C GLU A 73 -3.80 16.94 3.32
N THR A 74 -3.45 16.35 2.17
CA THR A 74 -2.07 16.32 1.69
C THR A 74 -1.93 17.11 0.39
N ASN A 75 -0.68 17.33 -0.06
CA ASN A 75 -0.41 17.82 -1.40
C ASN A 75 -0.60 16.74 -2.50
N GLN A 76 -1.18 15.57 -2.17
CA GLN A 76 -1.47 14.45 -3.07
C GLN A 76 -2.94 14.03 -2.95
N LYS A 77 -3.83 14.62 -3.74
CA LYS A 77 -5.29 14.39 -3.67
C LYS A 77 -5.71 12.92 -3.70
N TRP A 78 -4.99 12.07 -4.44
CA TRP A 78 -5.30 10.65 -4.52
C TRP A 78 -5.10 9.92 -3.17
N ILE A 79 -4.19 10.42 -2.30
CA ILE A 79 -4.01 9.92 -0.93
C ILE A 79 -5.20 10.36 -0.07
N ASP A 80 -5.61 11.63 -0.18
CA ASP A 80 -6.75 12.17 0.56
C ASP A 80 -8.03 11.40 0.22
N GLU A 81 -8.27 11.17 -1.06
CA GLU A 81 -9.41 10.40 -1.57
C GLU A 81 -9.37 8.94 -1.10
N TYR A 82 -8.19 8.31 -1.05
CA TYR A 82 -8.03 6.95 -0.54
C TYR A 82 -8.55 6.84 0.90
N PHE A 83 -8.14 7.73 1.79
CA PHE A 83 -8.55 7.68 3.19
C PHE A 83 -10.03 8.01 3.39
N VAL A 84 -10.54 9.03 2.72
CA VAL A 84 -11.97 9.38 2.79
C VAL A 84 -12.84 8.23 2.27
N ASN A 85 -12.45 7.56 1.19
CA ASN A 85 -13.19 6.42 0.66
C ASN A 85 -13.14 5.20 1.60
N ARG A 86 -12.01 4.97 2.27
CA ARG A 86 -11.93 3.94 3.31
C ARG A 86 -12.87 4.21 4.47
N MET A 87 -12.89 5.46 4.98
CA MET A 87 -13.80 5.85 6.06
C MET A 87 -15.27 5.71 5.66
N LYS A 88 -15.64 6.13 4.44
CA LYS A 88 -17.01 5.94 3.92
C LYS A 88 -17.43 4.47 3.89
N LYS A 89 -16.49 3.57 3.59
CA LYS A 89 -16.74 2.13 3.56
C LYS A 89 -16.85 1.53 4.96
N ALA A 90 -16.03 2.01 5.90
CA ALA A 90 -16.02 1.54 7.29
C ALA A 90 -17.23 2.06 8.08
N GLU A 91 -17.60 3.33 7.89
CA GLU A 91 -18.63 4.04 8.64
C GLU A 91 -19.76 4.59 7.75
N PRO A 92 -20.49 3.74 7.00
CA PRO A 92 -21.46 4.21 6.01
C PRO A 92 -22.58 5.09 6.63
N ASN A 93 -22.96 4.82 7.87
CA ASN A 93 -23.98 5.59 8.57
C ASN A 93 -23.53 7.02 8.86
N ALA A 94 -22.24 7.25 9.16
CA ALA A 94 -21.69 8.58 9.40
C ALA A 94 -21.78 9.49 8.15
N PHE A 95 -21.70 8.90 6.95
CA PHE A 95 -21.73 9.62 5.67
C PHE A 95 -23.11 9.68 5.03
N SER A 96 -24.11 9.04 5.62
CA SER A 96 -25.48 9.02 5.10
C SER A 96 -26.33 10.14 5.69
N ASN A 97 -27.34 10.61 4.94
CA ASN A 97 -28.38 11.53 5.44
C ASN A 97 -29.56 10.77 6.05
N ILE A 98 -29.30 9.66 6.76
CA ILE A 98 -30.36 8.90 7.41
C ILE A 98 -31.04 9.79 8.45
N ALA A 99 -32.37 9.81 8.42
CA ALA A 99 -33.16 10.45 9.49
C ALA A 99 -33.00 9.66 10.80
N ASP A 100 -32.86 10.40 11.91
CA ASP A 100 -32.80 9.75 13.21
C ASP A 100 -34.11 9.00 13.48
N GLN A 101 -33.98 7.80 13.95
CA GLN A 101 -35.10 6.93 14.34
C GLN A 101 -35.35 7.07 15.85
N LYS A 102 -36.56 6.71 16.29
CA LYS A 102 -36.86 6.60 17.71
C LYS A 102 -36.14 5.34 18.27
N VAL A 103 -35.23 5.56 19.20
CA VAL A 103 -34.56 4.48 19.92
C VAL A 103 -35.61 3.65 20.65
N LYS A 104 -35.57 2.32 20.47
CA LYS A 104 -36.50 1.36 21.07
C LYS A 104 -35.88 0.57 22.23
N VAL A 105 -34.63 0.89 22.58
CA VAL A 105 -33.96 0.27 23.73
C VAL A 105 -34.62 0.75 25.02
N PRO A 106 -34.85 -0.13 26.01
CA PRO A 106 -35.37 0.24 27.33
C PRO A 106 -34.53 1.32 27.99
N ALA A 107 -35.14 2.21 28.79
CA ALA A 107 -34.48 3.39 29.36
C ALA A 107 -33.36 3.01 30.37
N ASP A 108 -33.37 1.82 30.91
CA ASP A 108 -32.39 1.24 31.83
C ASP A 108 -31.26 0.46 31.13
N GLU A 109 -31.34 0.29 29.82
CA GLU A 109 -30.31 -0.38 29.02
C GLU A 109 -29.38 0.61 28.30
N PRO A 110 -28.10 0.25 28.13
CA PRO A 110 -27.14 1.07 27.37
C PRO A 110 -27.57 1.24 25.90
N SER A 111 -27.57 2.47 25.41
CA SER A 111 -27.97 2.80 24.03
C SER A 111 -27.03 3.76 23.31
N GLN A 112 -25.86 4.04 23.91
CA GLN A 112 -24.85 4.95 23.33
C GLN A 112 -23.62 4.18 22.92
N SER A 113 -23.26 4.27 21.65
CA SER A 113 -22.05 3.72 21.03
C SER A 113 -21.15 4.86 20.54
N GLU A 114 -19.89 4.56 20.38
CA GLU A 114 -18.88 5.51 19.87
C GLU A 114 -18.07 4.85 18.77
N SER A 115 -17.73 5.63 17.74
CA SER A 115 -16.75 5.26 16.72
C SER A 115 -15.85 6.45 16.42
N SER A 116 -14.55 6.24 16.50
CA SER A 116 -13.57 7.23 16.07
C SER A 116 -12.56 6.65 15.12
N THR A 117 -12.13 7.46 14.15
CA THR A 117 -11.09 7.09 13.20
C THR A 117 -10.19 8.27 12.92
N TYR A 118 -8.89 8.11 13.13
CA TYR A 118 -7.87 9.14 12.96
C TYR A 118 -6.80 8.68 11.99
N VAL A 119 -6.63 9.41 10.88
CA VAL A 119 -5.51 9.21 9.96
C VAL A 119 -4.40 10.16 10.31
N ARG A 120 -3.16 9.66 10.32
CA ARG A 120 -1.94 10.44 10.60
C ARG A 120 -0.85 10.07 9.59
N PHE A 121 -0.13 11.07 9.12
CA PHE A 121 1.12 10.85 8.38
C PHE A 121 2.22 10.46 9.37
N VAL A 122 2.88 9.33 9.10
CA VAL A 122 3.94 8.80 9.96
C VAL A 122 5.31 9.24 9.45
N GLY A 123 5.53 9.14 8.14
CA GLY A 123 6.81 9.51 7.56
C GLY A 123 6.95 9.10 6.10
N GLN A 124 8.05 9.56 5.50
CA GLN A 124 8.41 9.26 4.13
C GLN A 124 9.89 8.88 4.04
N ASN A 125 10.19 7.83 3.31
CA ASN A 125 11.53 7.46 2.91
C ASN A 125 11.57 7.42 1.37
N TYR A 126 12.11 8.48 0.76
CA TYR A 126 12.14 8.71 -0.69
C TYR A 126 10.75 8.55 -1.32
N ASN A 127 10.47 7.46 -2.06
CA ASN A 127 9.18 7.20 -2.70
C ASN A 127 8.18 6.42 -1.83
N LEU A 128 8.57 6.02 -0.62
CA LEU A 128 7.72 5.26 0.29
C LEU A 128 7.16 6.19 1.36
N ALA A 129 5.84 6.37 1.39
CA ALA A 129 5.14 7.16 2.40
C ALA A 129 4.26 6.25 3.26
N THR A 130 4.38 6.38 4.58
CA THR A 130 3.62 5.61 5.56
C THR A 130 2.63 6.50 6.29
N PHE A 131 1.40 6.03 6.40
CA PHE A 131 0.33 6.63 7.19
C PHE A 131 -0.16 5.60 8.22
N ALA A 132 -0.71 6.08 9.33
CA ALA A 132 -1.41 5.26 10.32
C ALA A 132 -2.89 5.62 10.33
N ILE A 133 -3.75 4.60 10.40
CA ILE A 133 -5.17 4.72 10.71
C ILE A 133 -5.35 4.16 12.11
N GLN A 134 -5.75 4.99 13.05
CA GLN A 134 -6.12 4.59 14.40
C GLN A 134 -7.63 4.61 14.50
N SER A 135 -8.24 3.52 14.91
CA SER A 135 -9.69 3.42 15.13
C SER A 135 -9.99 2.95 16.54
N TYR A 136 -11.11 3.41 17.05
CA TYR A 136 -11.69 2.95 18.31
C TYR A 136 -13.18 2.82 18.13
N SER A 137 -13.73 1.73 18.64
CA SER A 137 -15.19 1.51 18.68
C SER A 137 -15.61 1.02 20.05
N TYR A 138 -16.72 1.56 20.52
CA TYR A 138 -17.42 1.08 21.70
C TYR A 138 -18.89 0.82 21.32
N SER A 139 -19.32 -0.40 21.53
CA SER A 139 -20.74 -0.79 21.37
C SER A 139 -21.47 -0.63 22.69
N ALA A 140 -22.68 -0.11 22.67
CA ALA A 140 -23.51 0.06 23.85
C ALA A 140 -23.61 -1.25 24.65
N GLY A 141 -23.34 -1.19 25.95
CA GLY A 141 -23.34 -2.35 26.84
C GLY A 141 -22.11 -3.24 26.81
N ALA A 142 -21.13 -2.98 25.95
CA ALA A 142 -19.87 -3.72 25.98
C ALA A 142 -19.06 -3.40 27.26
N ALA A 143 -18.28 -4.36 27.74
CA ALA A 143 -17.42 -4.17 28.91
C ALA A 143 -16.30 -3.14 28.68
N HIS A 144 -15.83 -3.02 27.42
CA HIS A 144 -14.81 -2.07 27.00
C HIS A 144 -14.89 -1.84 25.48
N GLY A 145 -14.27 -0.79 25.00
CA GLY A 145 -14.08 -0.54 23.58
C GLY A 145 -12.93 -1.34 22.97
N MET A 146 -12.87 -1.33 21.65
CA MET A 146 -11.80 -1.96 20.87
C MET A 146 -11.01 -0.91 20.12
N SER A 147 -9.69 -0.93 20.28
CA SER A 147 -8.77 -0.12 19.51
C SER A 147 -8.10 -0.93 18.44
N HIS A 148 -7.86 -0.32 17.28
CA HIS A 148 -7.08 -0.91 16.21
C HIS A 148 -6.18 0.14 15.56
N GLN A 149 -4.99 -0.27 15.12
CA GLN A 149 -4.09 0.56 14.34
C GLN A 149 -3.67 -0.19 13.09
N GLU A 150 -3.84 0.45 11.96
CA GLU A 150 -3.41 -0.05 10.65
C GLU A 150 -2.41 0.92 10.04
N PHE A 151 -1.38 0.39 9.40
CA PHE A 151 -0.46 1.18 8.62
C PHE A 151 -0.74 1.02 7.12
N VAL A 152 -0.70 2.14 6.42
CA VAL A 152 -0.91 2.19 4.97
C VAL A 152 0.33 2.76 4.33
N ASN A 153 0.96 1.96 3.47
CA ASN A 153 2.19 2.33 2.79
C ASN A 153 1.91 2.63 1.32
N PHE A 154 2.41 3.75 0.82
CA PHE A 154 2.23 4.17 -0.56
C PHE A 154 3.56 4.23 -1.31
N ASP A 155 3.53 3.80 -2.56
CA ASP A 155 4.56 4.11 -3.57
C ASP A 155 4.15 5.40 -4.29
N LEU A 156 4.85 6.48 -3.99
CA LEU A 156 4.59 7.81 -4.55
C LEU A 156 4.96 7.90 -6.04
N SER A 157 5.93 7.08 -6.50
CA SER A 157 6.33 7.02 -7.91
C SER A 157 5.21 6.48 -8.79
N ASN A 158 4.51 5.45 -8.30
CA ASN A 158 3.46 4.75 -9.03
C ASN A 158 2.05 5.12 -8.55
N LYS A 159 1.94 6.03 -7.56
CA LYS A 159 0.68 6.51 -6.96
C LYS A 159 -0.24 5.37 -6.54
N LYS A 160 0.29 4.42 -5.77
CA LYS A 160 -0.47 3.24 -5.34
C LYS A 160 -0.19 2.85 -3.89
N HIS A 161 -1.16 2.20 -3.26
CA HIS A 161 -0.99 1.49 -2.02
C HIS A 161 -0.13 0.24 -2.23
N ILE A 162 0.74 -0.08 -1.26
CA ILE A 162 1.61 -1.26 -1.29
C ILE A 162 1.08 -2.26 -0.28
N THR A 163 0.40 -3.30 -0.76
CA THR A 163 -0.01 -4.45 0.06
C THR A 163 1.18 -5.36 0.37
N VAL A 164 1.06 -6.25 1.36
CA VAL A 164 2.13 -7.24 1.65
C VAL A 164 2.39 -8.13 0.44
N SER A 165 1.36 -8.52 -0.31
CA SER A 165 1.53 -9.32 -1.53
C SER A 165 2.29 -8.57 -2.63
N GLU A 166 2.15 -7.25 -2.72
CA GLU A 166 2.91 -6.42 -3.66
C GLU A 166 4.32 -6.13 -3.17
N LEU A 167 4.51 -6.03 -1.85
CA LEU A 167 5.81 -5.84 -1.19
C LEU A 167 6.75 -7.01 -1.49
N LEU A 168 6.22 -8.24 -1.45
CA LEU A 168 7.02 -9.45 -1.51
C LEU A 168 7.40 -9.85 -2.95
N LYS A 169 8.54 -10.51 -3.06
CA LYS A 169 8.91 -11.28 -4.24
C LYS A 169 7.96 -12.49 -4.36
N PRO A 170 7.76 -13.05 -5.56
CA PRO A 170 6.91 -14.23 -5.75
C PRO A 170 7.30 -15.39 -4.82
N ASP A 171 6.30 -16.10 -4.30
CA ASP A 171 6.44 -17.35 -3.52
C ASP A 171 7.29 -17.25 -2.24
N MET A 172 7.44 -16.03 -1.68
CA MET A 172 8.25 -15.81 -0.48
C MET A 172 7.49 -15.88 0.84
N ASN A 173 6.17 -16.00 0.84
CA ASN A 173 5.35 -15.87 2.05
C ASN A 173 5.73 -16.86 3.16
N THR A 174 5.91 -18.16 2.82
CA THR A 174 6.29 -19.19 3.81
C THR A 174 7.70 -18.94 4.36
N LYS A 175 8.65 -18.58 3.49
CA LYS A 175 10.04 -18.30 3.92
C LYS A 175 10.11 -17.03 4.76
N LEU A 176 9.30 -16.02 4.43
CA LEU A 176 9.18 -14.80 5.22
C LEU A 176 8.63 -15.10 6.62
N ARG A 177 7.57 -15.94 6.72
CA ARG A 177 7.06 -16.39 8.02
C ARG A 177 8.14 -17.05 8.86
N ASP A 178 8.92 -17.94 8.26
CA ASP A 178 9.98 -18.67 8.96
C ASP A 178 11.08 -17.74 9.46
N GLU A 179 11.46 -16.74 8.65
CA GLU A 179 12.44 -15.72 9.03
C GLU A 179 11.89 -14.76 10.11
N LEU A 180 10.63 -14.35 9.96
CA LEU A 180 9.95 -13.48 10.93
C LEU A 180 9.86 -14.19 12.29
N TYR A 181 9.55 -15.48 12.29
CA TYR A 181 9.58 -16.29 13.51
C TYR A 181 10.99 -16.36 14.11
N ALA A 182 12.02 -16.64 13.31
CA ALA A 182 13.39 -16.72 13.79
C ALA A 182 13.91 -15.40 14.36
N SER A 183 13.58 -14.29 13.69
CA SER A 183 13.98 -12.95 14.13
C SER A 183 13.31 -12.50 15.44
N ASN A 184 12.18 -13.09 15.81
CA ASN A 184 11.38 -12.73 17.01
C ASN A 184 11.19 -13.92 17.95
N GLN A 185 12.07 -14.92 17.88
CA GLN A 185 11.89 -16.24 18.50
C GLN A 185 11.65 -16.16 20.01
N ASN A 186 12.39 -15.36 20.75
CA ASN A 186 12.28 -15.30 22.20
C ASN A 186 10.87 -14.83 22.61
N TRP A 187 10.41 -13.72 22.04
CA TRP A 187 9.08 -13.18 22.34
C TRP A 187 7.97 -14.17 21.96
N LEU A 188 8.06 -14.81 20.77
CA LEU A 188 7.06 -15.77 20.31
C LEU A 188 7.01 -17.01 21.17
N GLN A 189 8.17 -17.50 21.66
CA GLN A 189 8.22 -18.65 22.58
C GLN A 189 7.65 -18.32 23.96
N ASP A 190 7.95 -17.14 24.50
CA ASP A 190 7.41 -16.66 25.77
C ASP A 190 5.87 -16.59 25.73
N HIS A 191 5.31 -16.31 24.55
CA HIS A 191 3.84 -16.30 24.30
C HIS A 191 3.29 -17.66 23.82
N SER A 192 4.12 -18.72 23.85
CA SER A 192 3.72 -20.07 23.43
C SER A 192 3.24 -20.18 21.98
N ILE A 193 3.68 -19.28 21.11
CA ILE A 193 3.32 -19.28 19.68
C ILE A 193 4.29 -20.17 18.92
N LYS A 194 3.76 -21.18 18.22
CA LYS A 194 4.54 -22.07 17.38
C LYS A 194 4.70 -21.47 15.97
N LYS A 195 5.80 -21.79 15.31
CA LYS A 195 6.10 -21.31 13.96
C LYS A 195 4.99 -21.62 12.95
N GLU A 196 4.38 -22.79 13.04
CA GLU A 196 3.32 -23.25 12.15
C GLU A 196 1.99 -22.47 12.34
N GLN A 197 1.83 -21.85 13.49
CA GLN A 197 0.65 -21.04 13.84
C GLN A 197 0.78 -19.59 13.41
N LEU A 198 2.04 -19.11 13.27
CA LEU A 198 2.28 -17.72 12.85
C LEU A 198 1.81 -17.51 11.41
N GLN A 199 1.00 -16.49 11.20
CA GLN A 199 0.66 -15.96 9.89
C GLN A 199 1.42 -14.65 9.66
N VAL A 200 1.71 -14.31 8.42
CA VAL A 200 2.27 -12.99 8.10
C VAL A 200 1.12 -11.99 8.10
N SER A 201 1.19 -10.99 8.96
CA SER A 201 0.19 -9.92 9.00
C SER A 201 0.21 -9.08 7.72
N ASP A 202 -0.97 -8.68 7.25
CA ASP A 202 -1.09 -7.72 6.14
C ASP A 202 -0.85 -6.26 6.59
N ASN A 203 -0.77 -6.02 7.89
CA ASN A 203 -0.51 -4.73 8.50
C ASN A 203 0.98 -4.58 8.80
N TYR A 204 1.65 -3.62 8.16
CA TYR A 204 3.08 -3.42 8.34
C TYR A 204 3.50 -1.96 8.15
N TYR A 205 4.65 -1.61 8.73
CA TYR A 205 5.28 -0.31 8.50
C TYR A 205 6.81 -0.42 8.41
N TYR A 206 7.44 0.63 7.91
CA TYR A 206 8.89 0.75 7.83
C TYR A 206 9.41 1.35 9.15
N GLY A 207 9.93 0.51 10.04
CA GLY A 207 10.56 0.90 11.30
C GLY A 207 12.04 1.29 11.12
N VAL A 208 12.67 1.70 12.20
CA VAL A 208 14.09 2.11 12.17
C VAL A 208 15.02 0.96 11.81
N ASN A 209 14.77 -0.23 12.36
CA ASN A 209 15.67 -1.38 12.26
C ASN A 209 15.20 -2.45 11.24
N GLY A 210 13.99 -2.31 10.70
CA GLY A 210 13.39 -3.32 9.83
C GLY A 210 11.96 -2.98 9.45
N ILE A 211 11.34 -3.91 8.73
CA ILE A 211 9.90 -3.87 8.44
C ILE A 211 9.20 -4.52 9.63
N VAL A 212 8.26 -3.80 10.22
CA VAL A 212 7.51 -4.24 11.40
C VAL A 212 6.12 -4.70 10.96
N PHE A 213 5.78 -5.94 11.27
CA PHE A 213 4.48 -6.54 11.05
C PHE A 213 3.66 -6.43 12.33
N VAL A 214 2.46 -5.85 12.23
CA VAL A 214 1.62 -5.49 13.36
C VAL A 214 0.41 -6.41 13.40
N TYR A 215 0.16 -6.99 14.54
CA TYR A 215 -0.91 -7.96 14.77
C TYR A 215 -2.00 -7.35 15.65
N PRO A 216 -3.28 -7.54 15.32
CA PRO A 216 -4.37 -6.99 16.11
C PRO A 216 -4.42 -7.55 17.53
N LEU A 217 -5.19 -6.89 18.38
CA LEU A 217 -5.47 -7.34 19.74
C LEU A 217 -5.96 -8.80 19.75
N TYR A 218 -5.51 -9.57 20.71
CA TYR A 218 -5.84 -11.00 20.93
C TYR A 218 -5.27 -11.98 19.89
N GLU A 219 -4.58 -11.54 18.84
CA GLU A 219 -4.06 -12.49 17.85
C GLU A 219 -2.82 -13.23 18.34
N LEU A 220 -1.83 -12.50 18.88
CA LEU A 220 -0.59 -13.11 19.38
C LEU A 220 -0.39 -12.96 20.89
N ALA A 221 -1.06 -12.01 21.51
CA ALA A 221 -0.95 -11.73 22.94
C ALA A 221 -2.29 -11.31 23.55
N SER A 222 -2.32 -11.13 24.86
CA SER A 222 -3.51 -10.70 25.60
C SER A 222 -3.88 -9.24 25.26
N TYR A 223 -5.14 -8.86 25.51
CA TYR A 223 -5.60 -7.46 25.34
C TYR A 223 -4.74 -6.47 26.13
N ALA A 224 -4.30 -6.85 27.32
CA ALA A 224 -3.52 -5.97 28.20
C ALA A 224 -2.13 -5.63 27.64
N GLU A 225 -1.60 -6.45 26.77
CA GLU A 225 -0.31 -6.21 26.09
C GLU A 225 -0.43 -5.33 24.84
N GLY A 226 -1.66 -5.09 24.38
CA GLY A 226 -1.90 -4.29 23.19
C GLY A 226 -1.71 -5.08 21.89
N MET A 227 -1.52 -4.33 20.79
CA MET A 227 -1.19 -4.90 19.49
C MET A 227 0.27 -5.35 19.48
N SER A 228 0.52 -6.55 18.96
CA SER A 228 1.86 -7.14 18.93
C SER A 228 2.62 -6.74 17.68
N GLU A 229 3.95 -6.59 17.80
CA GLU A 229 4.81 -6.18 16.70
C GLU A 229 5.96 -7.18 16.51
N LEU A 230 6.11 -7.68 15.28
CA LEU A 230 7.22 -8.55 14.90
C LEU A 230 8.09 -7.87 13.85
N THR A 231 9.38 -7.77 14.11
CA THR A 231 10.33 -7.08 13.23
C THR A 231 11.04 -8.05 12.30
N LEU A 232 11.00 -7.75 11.00
CA LEU A 232 11.89 -8.34 10.00
C LEU A 232 13.06 -7.38 9.77
N PRO A 233 14.27 -7.68 10.26
CA PRO A 233 15.42 -6.79 10.10
C PRO A 233 15.75 -6.50 8.64
N TYR A 234 16.21 -5.29 8.31
CA TYR A 234 16.49 -4.91 6.91
C TYR A 234 17.52 -5.79 6.21
N TYR A 235 18.51 -6.33 6.94
CA TYR A 235 19.48 -7.25 6.35
C TYR A 235 18.82 -8.54 5.84
N ALA A 236 17.78 -9.03 6.54
CA ALA A 236 17.00 -10.20 6.14
C ALA A 236 15.94 -9.83 5.09
N ALA A 237 15.29 -8.67 5.23
CA ALA A 237 14.23 -8.21 4.34
C ALA A 237 14.64 -8.21 2.86
N LYS A 238 15.91 -7.95 2.54
CA LYS A 238 16.47 -7.99 1.17
C LYS A 238 16.23 -9.31 0.43
N GLN A 239 16.06 -10.41 1.15
CA GLN A 239 15.81 -11.72 0.56
C GLN A 239 14.35 -11.86 0.08
N PHE A 240 13.40 -11.22 0.76
CA PHE A 240 11.96 -11.42 0.61
C PHE A 240 11.27 -10.27 -0.11
N VAL A 241 11.73 -9.05 0.11
CA VAL A 241 11.12 -7.81 -0.36
C VAL A 241 11.70 -7.40 -1.71
N LYS A 242 10.86 -6.88 -2.59
CA LYS A 242 11.29 -6.28 -3.86
C LYS A 242 12.18 -5.07 -3.60
N ALA A 243 13.22 -4.90 -4.42
CA ALA A 243 14.24 -3.87 -4.18
C ALA A 243 13.67 -2.44 -4.18
N GLU A 244 12.65 -2.18 -5.01
CA GLU A 244 11.97 -0.88 -5.10
C GLU A 244 11.20 -0.50 -3.83
N TYR A 245 10.90 -1.46 -2.96
CA TYR A 245 10.18 -1.26 -1.69
C TYR A 245 11.09 -1.38 -0.46
N LEU A 246 12.39 -1.46 -0.65
CA LEU A 246 13.33 -1.34 0.46
C LEU A 246 13.71 0.14 0.63
N PRO A 247 13.73 0.65 1.88
CA PRO A 247 14.21 2.00 2.13
C PRO A 247 15.62 2.18 1.56
N SER A 248 15.80 3.17 0.69
CA SER A 248 17.11 3.54 0.21
C SER A 248 17.84 4.31 1.31
N LEU A 249 19.00 3.84 1.73
CA LEU A 249 19.90 4.69 2.49
C LEU A 249 20.29 5.88 1.60
N PRO A 250 20.43 7.10 2.16
CA PRO A 250 20.97 8.22 1.42
C PRO A 250 22.29 7.76 0.79
N LYS A 251 22.42 7.90 -0.53
CA LYS A 251 23.74 7.76 -1.14
C LYS A 251 24.54 8.96 -0.67
N ASP A 252 25.65 8.72 0.02
CA ASP A 252 26.59 9.78 0.32
C ASP A 252 26.84 10.56 -0.97
N PRO A 253 26.69 11.88 -0.98
CA PRO A 253 27.10 12.69 -2.10
C PRO A 253 28.64 12.65 -2.13
N ASN A 254 29.21 11.76 -2.93
CA ASN A 254 30.62 11.81 -3.31
C ASN A 254 30.81 12.87 -4.37
#